data_45186b741fba1e0d5b3ec899f8bdf25b
#
_entry.id   45186b741fba1e0d5b3ec899f8bdf25b
#
_cell.length_a   1.000
_cell.length_b   1.000
_cell.length_c   1.000
_cell.angle_alpha   90.00
_cell.angle_beta   90.00
_cell.angle_gamma   90.00
#
_symmetry.space_group_name_H-M   'P 1'
#
loop_
_entity.id
_entity.type
_entity.pdbx_description
1 polymer ?
#
loop_
_entity_poly.entity_id
_entity_poly.type
_entity_poly.pdbx_seq_one_letter_code
_entity_poly.pdbx_strand_id
1 'polypeptide(L)'
;MYSYIPNFLTFLRLVAAPVLILYLIIDQSFSGKYFGLIIFICIILTDFFDGYLARKFNTESNIGRVFDPIADKIMVILLFAFFLGINSDNSEKLFVSLMLILLITREIMISGLREFVSAKKADLSVTQLAKWKTFFQTLLLIFLFLDYIYLFQSIVISLSIDLFCLVTCLLTWYTGMQYIFKAFDTAKNE
;
A
#
# COMPACT_ATOMS: atom_id res chain seq x y z
N MET A 1 11.53 -9.15 -27.40
CA MET A 1 11.32 -7.70 -27.24
C MET A 1 10.24 -7.35 -26.20
N TYR A 2 9.24 -8.19 -25.99
CA TYR A 2 8.15 -7.94 -25.01
C TYR A 2 8.48 -8.23 -23.53
N SER A 3 9.58 -8.91 -23.23
CA SER A 3 9.96 -9.27 -21.85
C SER A 3 10.56 -8.13 -21.01
N TYR A 4 10.95 -7.02 -21.65
CA TYR A 4 11.53 -5.88 -20.92
C TYR A 4 10.50 -4.88 -20.42
N ILE A 5 9.28 -4.86 -20.99
CA ILE A 5 8.24 -3.88 -20.65
C ILE A 5 7.77 -4.04 -19.20
N PRO A 6 7.42 -5.24 -18.69
CA PRO A 6 6.99 -5.38 -17.31
C PRO A 6 8.04 -4.93 -16.30
N ASN A 7 9.31 -5.30 -16.52
CA ASN A 7 10.41 -4.91 -15.63
C ASN A 7 10.62 -3.39 -15.57
N PHE A 8 10.50 -2.72 -16.73
CA PHE A 8 10.64 -1.27 -16.81
C PHE A 8 9.52 -0.57 -16.02
N LEU A 9 8.29 -1.06 -16.10
CA LEU A 9 7.13 -0.48 -15.40
C LEU A 9 7.21 -0.69 -13.88
N THR A 10 7.70 -1.86 -13.42
CA THR A 10 8.00 -2.08 -12.00
C THR A 10 9.06 -1.11 -11.48
N PHE A 11 10.15 -0.94 -12.24
CA PHE A 11 11.20 0.01 -11.88
C PHE A 11 10.69 1.46 -11.89
N LEU A 12 9.89 1.82 -12.90
CA LEU A 12 9.26 3.14 -12.97
C LEU A 12 8.41 3.41 -11.71
N ARG A 13 7.63 2.43 -11.26
CA ARG A 13 6.81 2.54 -10.04
C ARG A 13 7.65 2.72 -8.79
N LEU A 14 8.76 1.98 -8.68
CA LEU A 14 9.69 2.11 -7.56
C LEU A 14 10.26 3.52 -7.44
N VAL A 15 10.54 4.17 -8.58
CA VAL A 15 11.02 5.55 -8.63
C VAL A 15 9.86 6.55 -8.50
N ALA A 16 8.70 6.25 -9.08
CA ALA A 16 7.53 7.15 -9.06
C ALA A 16 7.00 7.39 -7.63
N ALA A 17 7.06 6.41 -6.74
CA ALA A 17 6.59 6.55 -5.38
C ALA A 17 7.34 7.65 -4.59
N PRO A 18 8.68 7.64 -4.45
CA PRO A 18 9.39 8.72 -3.78
C PRO A 18 9.29 10.06 -4.54
N VAL A 19 9.25 10.06 -5.87
CA VAL A 19 9.06 11.28 -6.66
C VAL A 19 7.70 11.91 -6.40
N LEU A 20 6.64 11.11 -6.30
CA LEU A 20 5.31 11.60 -5.94
C LEU A 20 5.31 12.25 -4.55
N ILE A 21 5.96 11.64 -3.56
CA ILE A 21 6.06 12.21 -2.21
C ILE A 21 6.83 13.54 -2.24
N LEU A 22 7.96 13.59 -2.92
CA LEU A 22 8.73 14.85 -3.06
C LEU A 22 7.89 15.93 -3.74
N TYR A 23 7.16 15.58 -4.78
CA TYR A 23 6.24 16.52 -5.45
C TYR A 23 5.18 17.06 -4.47
N LEU A 24 4.53 16.21 -3.69
CA LEU A 24 3.49 16.60 -2.72
C LEU A 24 4.05 17.46 -1.57
N ILE A 25 5.31 17.29 -1.20
CA ILE A 25 5.99 18.13 -0.20
C ILE A 25 6.28 19.52 -0.77
N ILE A 26 6.70 19.60 -2.03
CA ILE A 26 7.10 20.87 -2.68
C ILE A 26 5.88 21.70 -3.08
N ASP A 27 4.89 21.07 -3.72
CA ASP A 27 3.68 21.75 -4.21
C ASP A 27 2.45 21.40 -3.36
N GLN A 28 2.24 22.21 -2.33
CA GLN A 28 1.09 22.09 -1.43
C GLN A 28 -0.13 22.90 -1.88
N SER A 29 -0.11 23.49 -3.08
CA SER A 29 -1.26 24.19 -3.66
C SER A 29 -2.43 23.23 -3.90
N PHE A 30 -3.65 23.76 -3.99
CA PHE A 30 -4.84 22.95 -4.30
C PHE A 30 -4.66 22.15 -5.59
N SER A 31 -4.14 22.80 -6.64
CA SER A 31 -3.83 22.15 -7.92
C SER A 31 -2.74 21.09 -7.81
N GLY A 32 -1.70 21.33 -7.02
CA GLY A 32 -0.62 20.39 -6.76
C GLY A 32 -1.10 19.12 -6.06
N LYS A 33 -1.90 19.27 -5.01
CA LYS A 33 -2.52 18.13 -4.29
C LYS A 33 -3.43 17.31 -5.20
N TYR A 34 -4.25 17.98 -6.02
CA TYR A 34 -5.14 17.32 -6.97
C TYR A 34 -4.36 16.55 -8.05
N PHE A 35 -3.29 17.17 -8.57
CA PHE A 35 -2.41 16.52 -9.55
C PHE A 35 -1.68 15.33 -8.96
N GLY A 36 -1.25 15.42 -7.69
CA GLY A 36 -0.68 14.28 -6.94
C GLY A 36 -1.64 13.10 -6.81
N LEU A 37 -2.93 13.35 -6.56
CA LEU A 37 -3.97 12.31 -6.57
C LEU A 37 -4.11 11.66 -7.95
N ILE A 38 -4.11 12.46 -9.02
CA ILE A 38 -4.18 11.95 -10.39
C ILE A 38 -2.98 11.04 -10.69
N ILE A 39 -1.76 11.48 -10.35
CA ILE A 39 -0.54 10.66 -10.52
C ILE A 39 -0.67 9.34 -9.76
N PHE A 40 -1.11 9.38 -8.50
CA PHE A 40 -1.33 8.18 -7.69
C PHE A 40 -2.31 7.20 -8.35
N ILE A 41 -3.46 7.70 -8.83
CA ILE A 41 -4.45 6.87 -9.55
C ILE A 41 -3.85 6.28 -10.83
N CYS A 42 -3.10 7.08 -11.61
CA CYS A 42 -2.43 6.61 -12.83
C CYS A 42 -1.44 5.47 -12.53
N ILE A 43 -0.65 5.59 -11.45
CA ILE A 43 0.29 4.54 -11.04
C ILE A 43 -0.45 3.24 -10.71
N ILE A 44 -1.55 3.31 -9.94
CA ILE A 44 -2.35 2.14 -9.59
C ILE A 44 -2.97 1.49 -10.82
N LEU A 45 -3.55 2.28 -11.72
CA LEU A 45 -4.17 1.77 -12.93
C LEU A 45 -3.13 1.11 -13.84
N THR A 46 -1.95 1.70 -13.99
CA THR A 46 -0.85 1.13 -14.76
C THR A 46 -0.46 -0.23 -14.18
N ASP A 47 -0.30 -0.34 -12.87
CA ASP A 47 0.00 -1.62 -12.20
C ASP A 47 -1.04 -2.71 -12.49
N PHE A 48 -2.31 -2.34 -12.36
CA PHE A 48 -3.40 -3.28 -12.61
C PHE A 48 -3.39 -3.80 -14.06
N PHE A 49 -3.19 -2.90 -15.04
CA PHE A 49 -3.13 -3.26 -16.45
C PHE A 49 -1.90 -4.10 -16.79
N ASP A 50 -0.74 -3.74 -16.24
CA ASP A 50 0.51 -4.45 -16.47
C ASP A 50 0.48 -5.87 -15.92
N GLY A 51 0.01 -6.03 -14.68
CA GLY A 51 -0.17 -7.34 -14.07
C GLY A 51 -1.21 -8.21 -14.82
N TYR A 52 -2.26 -7.60 -15.40
CA TYR A 52 -3.22 -8.30 -16.24
C TYR A 52 -2.59 -8.75 -17.58
N LEU A 53 -1.87 -7.85 -18.25
CA LEU A 53 -1.23 -8.12 -19.54
C LEU A 53 -0.11 -9.16 -19.40
N ALA A 54 0.74 -9.05 -18.38
CA ALA A 54 1.83 -9.99 -18.14
C ALA A 54 1.31 -11.43 -17.96
N ARG A 55 0.22 -11.59 -17.18
CA ARG A 55 -0.45 -12.90 -17.02
C ARG A 55 -1.07 -13.43 -18.31
N LYS A 56 -1.75 -12.56 -19.06
CA LYS A 56 -2.42 -12.94 -20.32
C LYS A 56 -1.42 -13.39 -21.40
N PHE A 57 -0.23 -12.78 -21.45
CA PHE A 57 0.79 -13.06 -22.46
C PHE A 57 1.91 -13.98 -21.96
N ASN A 58 1.85 -14.48 -20.70
CA ASN A 58 2.91 -15.32 -20.10
C ASN A 58 4.32 -14.70 -20.22
N THR A 59 4.41 -13.38 -20.08
CA THR A 59 5.67 -12.61 -20.20
C THR A 59 6.25 -12.24 -18.84
N GLU A 60 5.85 -12.91 -17.77
CA GLU A 60 6.38 -12.68 -16.43
C GLU A 60 7.88 -12.93 -16.37
N SER A 61 8.65 -11.92 -15.95
CA SER A 61 10.09 -12.05 -15.74
C SER A 61 10.42 -12.46 -14.31
N ASN A 62 11.55 -13.14 -14.10
CA ASN A 62 12.02 -13.48 -12.76
C ASN A 62 12.35 -12.22 -11.94
N ILE A 63 12.83 -11.16 -12.58
CA ILE A 63 13.13 -9.87 -11.94
C ILE A 63 11.85 -9.19 -11.51
N GLY A 64 10.85 -9.06 -12.39
CA GLY A 64 9.54 -8.47 -12.07
C GLY A 64 8.88 -9.19 -10.90
N ARG A 65 8.87 -10.51 -10.88
CA ARG A 65 8.30 -11.32 -9.80
C ARG A 65 8.86 -10.99 -8.40
N VAL A 66 10.13 -10.55 -8.33
CA VAL A 66 10.78 -10.13 -7.07
C VAL A 66 10.47 -8.67 -6.76
N PHE A 67 10.55 -7.78 -7.76
CA PHE A 67 10.45 -6.34 -7.53
C PHE A 67 9.00 -5.82 -7.44
N ASP A 68 8.02 -6.46 -8.10
CA ASP A 68 6.62 -6.04 -8.05
C ASP A 68 6.07 -5.98 -6.60
N PRO A 69 6.21 -7.03 -5.76
CA PRO A 69 5.72 -6.97 -4.40
C PRO A 69 6.45 -5.93 -3.53
N ILE A 70 7.68 -5.57 -3.88
CA ILE A 70 8.47 -4.57 -3.17
C ILE A 70 7.98 -3.17 -3.55
N ALA A 71 7.80 -2.90 -4.85
CA ALA A 71 7.36 -1.61 -5.36
C ALA A 71 5.97 -1.22 -4.81
N ASP A 72 5.03 -2.18 -4.80
CA ASP A 72 3.68 -1.96 -4.26
C ASP A 72 3.70 -1.57 -2.79
N LYS A 73 4.52 -2.24 -1.98
CA LYS A 73 4.64 -1.94 -0.55
C LYS A 73 5.30 -0.61 -0.28
N ILE A 74 6.38 -0.29 -1.01
CA ILE A 74 7.07 0.99 -0.85
C ILE A 74 6.11 2.14 -1.10
N MET A 75 5.29 2.07 -2.15
CA MET A 75 4.32 3.11 -2.46
C MET A 75 3.30 3.32 -1.33
N VAL A 76 2.70 2.23 -0.83
CA VAL A 76 1.70 2.30 0.25
C VAL A 76 2.32 2.82 1.55
N ILE A 77 3.51 2.33 1.92
CA ILE A 77 4.22 2.75 3.14
C ILE A 77 4.60 4.23 3.06
N LEU A 78 5.15 4.69 1.93
CA LEU A 78 5.55 6.08 1.76
C LEU A 78 4.36 7.03 1.82
N LEU A 79 3.22 6.67 1.22
CA LEU A 79 2.01 7.49 1.28
C LEU A 79 1.40 7.51 2.68
N PHE A 80 1.35 6.39 3.39
CA PHE A 80 0.91 6.39 4.79
C PHE A 80 1.84 7.23 5.67
N ALA A 81 3.17 7.16 5.48
CA ALA A 81 4.13 7.98 6.19
C ALA A 81 3.97 9.48 5.87
N PHE A 82 3.69 9.83 4.61
CA PHE A 82 3.40 11.20 4.20
C PHE A 82 2.14 11.74 4.91
N PHE A 83 1.03 11.00 4.89
CA PHE A 83 -0.19 11.42 5.57
C PHE A 83 -0.03 11.43 7.10
N LEU A 84 0.76 10.55 7.68
CA LEU A 84 1.13 10.59 9.08
C LEU A 84 1.84 11.90 9.42
N GLY A 85 2.83 12.32 8.60
CA GLY A 85 3.54 13.59 8.78
C GLY A 85 2.62 14.80 8.71
N ILE A 86 1.69 14.84 7.75
CA ILE A 86 0.72 15.95 7.63
C ILE A 86 -0.23 16.02 8.83
N ASN A 87 -0.63 14.87 9.37
CA ASN A 87 -1.58 14.81 10.47
C ASN A 87 -0.93 15.02 11.85
N SER A 88 0.41 15.04 11.95
CA SER A 88 1.15 15.07 13.22
C SER A 88 0.83 16.29 14.08
N ASP A 89 0.56 17.43 13.47
CA ASP A 89 0.31 18.69 14.16
C ASP A 89 -1.18 18.91 14.50
N ASN A 90 -2.06 17.99 14.10
CA ASN A 90 -3.49 18.10 14.33
C ASN A 90 -3.98 17.06 15.35
N SER A 91 -4.29 17.50 16.56
CA SER A 91 -4.79 16.61 17.61
C SER A 91 -6.12 15.90 17.27
N GLU A 92 -6.95 16.49 16.42
CA GLU A 92 -8.20 15.88 15.96
C GLU A 92 -7.96 14.66 15.06
N LYS A 93 -6.78 14.59 14.41
CA LYS A 93 -6.37 13.49 13.54
C LYS A 93 -5.47 12.46 14.23
N LEU A 94 -5.34 12.51 15.54
CA LEU A 94 -4.52 11.58 16.32
C LEU A 94 -4.96 10.13 16.09
N PHE A 95 -6.26 9.88 16.01
CA PHE A 95 -6.79 8.54 15.75
C PHE A 95 -6.34 7.99 14.39
N VAL A 96 -6.48 8.77 13.31
CA VAL A 96 -5.99 8.39 11.98
C VAL A 96 -4.48 8.12 12.03
N SER A 97 -3.71 8.99 12.69
CA SER A 97 -2.25 8.84 12.81
C SER A 97 -1.87 7.53 13.49
N LEU A 98 -2.55 7.15 14.58
CA LEU A 98 -2.34 5.85 15.24
C LEU A 98 -2.66 4.67 14.32
N MET A 99 -3.76 4.75 13.57
CA MET A 99 -4.12 3.69 12.60
C MET A 99 -3.07 3.58 11.48
N LEU A 100 -2.55 4.69 10.96
CA LEU A 100 -1.50 4.70 9.95
C LEU A 100 -0.19 4.07 10.45
N ILE A 101 0.21 4.36 11.70
CA ILE A 101 1.36 3.71 12.34
C ILE A 101 1.17 2.19 12.39
N LEU A 102 -0.01 1.73 12.83
CA LEU A 102 -0.33 0.31 12.90
C LEU A 102 -0.32 -0.36 11.52
N LEU A 103 -0.82 0.35 10.48
CA LEU A 103 -0.80 -0.14 9.10
C LEU A 103 0.64 -0.27 8.57
N ILE A 104 1.48 0.74 8.76
CA ILE A 104 2.89 0.72 8.34
C ILE A 104 3.64 -0.42 9.05
N THR A 105 3.51 -0.49 10.38
CA THR A 105 4.16 -1.52 11.19
C THR A 105 3.78 -2.93 10.71
N ARG A 106 2.49 -3.15 10.45
CA ARG A 106 1.99 -4.42 9.95
C ARG A 106 2.55 -4.73 8.57
N GLU A 107 2.60 -3.76 7.63
CA GLU A 107 3.13 -4.01 6.29
C GLU A 107 4.59 -4.47 6.32
N ILE A 108 5.41 -3.81 7.12
CA ILE A 108 6.82 -4.17 7.28
C ILE A 108 6.96 -5.55 7.94
N MET A 109 6.25 -5.79 9.05
CA MET A 109 6.35 -7.02 9.82
C MET A 109 5.93 -8.24 9.00
N ILE A 110 4.76 -8.18 8.36
CA ILE A 110 4.24 -9.31 7.57
C ILE A 110 5.08 -9.53 6.30
N SER A 111 5.72 -8.50 5.77
CA SER A 111 6.66 -8.61 4.67
C SER A 111 7.84 -9.51 5.02
N GLY A 112 8.49 -9.25 6.16
CA GLY A 112 9.61 -10.06 6.64
C GLY A 112 9.19 -11.49 6.98
N LEU A 113 8.06 -11.67 7.67
CA LEU A 113 7.52 -13.00 7.98
C LEU A 113 7.21 -13.81 6.72
N ARG A 114 6.64 -13.15 5.70
CA ARG A 114 6.32 -13.82 4.43
C ARG A 114 7.59 -14.28 3.71
N GLU A 115 8.64 -13.48 3.72
CA GLU A 115 9.93 -13.84 3.13
C GLU A 115 10.56 -15.02 3.88
N PHE A 116 10.55 -15.00 5.21
CA PHE A 116 11.02 -16.09 6.06
C PHE A 116 10.31 -17.41 5.74
N VAL A 117 8.97 -17.42 5.73
CA VAL A 117 8.18 -18.63 5.44
C VAL A 117 8.38 -19.12 4.00
N SER A 118 8.52 -18.20 3.03
CA SER A 118 8.80 -18.52 1.63
C SER A 118 10.18 -19.18 1.47
N ALA A 119 11.20 -18.71 2.17
CA ALA A 119 12.55 -19.27 2.16
C ALA A 119 12.56 -20.72 2.67
N LYS A 120 11.63 -21.08 3.56
CA LYS A 120 11.44 -22.44 4.09
C LYS A 120 10.56 -23.34 3.19
N LYS A 121 10.22 -22.89 1.98
CA LYS A 121 9.36 -23.61 1.01
C LYS A 121 7.98 -24.02 1.57
N ALA A 122 7.52 -23.38 2.64
CA ALA A 122 6.18 -23.60 3.16
C ALA A 122 5.14 -22.96 2.23
N ASP A 123 4.02 -23.67 2.00
CA ASP A 123 2.97 -23.20 1.09
C ASP A 123 2.26 -21.97 1.66
N LEU A 124 2.42 -20.84 0.97
CA LEU A 124 1.78 -19.56 1.25
C LEU A 124 0.66 -19.30 0.24
N SER A 125 -0.38 -20.13 0.26
CA SER A 125 -1.57 -19.83 -0.55
C SER A 125 -2.12 -18.45 -0.20
N VAL A 126 -2.20 -17.58 -1.20
CA VAL A 126 -2.77 -16.23 -1.04
C VAL A 126 -4.27 -16.37 -0.86
N THR A 127 -4.77 -16.04 0.33
CA THR A 127 -6.20 -16.07 0.61
C THR A 127 -6.93 -14.95 -0.15
N GLN A 128 -8.20 -15.15 -0.45
CA GLN A 128 -9.07 -14.11 -1.06
C GLN A 128 -9.06 -12.82 -0.20
N LEU A 129 -9.01 -12.96 1.12
CA LEU A 129 -8.92 -11.84 2.07
C LEU A 129 -7.67 -10.97 1.88
N ALA A 130 -6.55 -11.56 1.41
CA ALA A 130 -5.34 -10.79 1.13
C ALA A 130 -5.51 -9.83 -0.07
N LYS A 131 -6.40 -10.13 -1.01
CA LYS A 131 -6.75 -9.24 -2.13
C LYS A 131 -7.62 -8.07 -1.65
N TRP A 132 -8.60 -8.34 -0.78
CA TRP A 132 -9.45 -7.32 -0.18
C TRP A 132 -8.65 -6.32 0.65
N LYS A 133 -7.63 -6.78 1.38
CA LYS A 133 -6.72 -5.92 2.14
C LYS A 133 -6.12 -4.81 1.25
N THR A 134 -5.53 -5.18 0.11
CA THR A 134 -4.90 -4.20 -0.80
C THR A 134 -5.92 -3.23 -1.36
N PHE A 135 -7.09 -3.70 -1.73
CA PHE A 135 -8.18 -2.85 -2.19
C PHE A 135 -8.59 -1.81 -1.13
N PHE A 136 -8.80 -2.23 0.12
CA PHE A 136 -9.17 -1.31 1.21
C PHE A 136 -8.06 -0.31 1.53
N GLN A 137 -6.78 -0.70 1.48
CA GLN A 137 -5.65 0.22 1.66
C GLN A 137 -5.57 1.27 0.55
N THR A 138 -5.77 0.86 -0.70
CA THR A 138 -5.80 1.77 -1.84
C THR A 138 -6.96 2.77 -1.73
N LEU A 139 -8.15 2.28 -1.36
CA LEU A 139 -9.32 3.13 -1.17
C LEU A 139 -9.14 4.09 0.00
N LEU A 140 -8.52 3.65 1.10
CA LEU A 140 -8.16 4.51 2.21
C LEU A 140 -7.22 5.64 1.78
N LEU A 141 -6.20 5.34 0.97
CA LEU A 141 -5.30 6.37 0.44
C LEU A 141 -6.05 7.40 -0.40
N ILE A 142 -7.01 6.98 -1.22
CA ILE A 142 -7.86 7.91 -1.99
C ILE A 142 -8.66 8.81 -1.03
N PHE A 143 -9.27 8.29 0.03
CA PHE A 143 -9.99 9.10 1.01
C PHE A 143 -9.07 10.08 1.75
N LEU A 144 -7.87 9.67 2.10
CA LEU A 144 -6.88 10.56 2.72
C LEU A 144 -6.43 11.67 1.77
N PHE A 145 -6.26 11.39 0.47
CA PHE A 145 -5.99 12.41 -0.53
C PHE A 145 -7.15 13.39 -0.67
N LEU A 146 -8.40 12.91 -0.70
CA LEU A 146 -9.57 13.78 -0.79
C LEU A 146 -9.69 14.68 0.44
N ASP A 147 -9.44 14.14 1.62
CA ASP A 147 -9.40 14.93 2.86
C ASP A 147 -8.26 15.96 2.83
N TYR A 148 -7.10 15.61 2.32
CA TYR A 148 -5.96 16.51 2.17
C TYR A 148 -6.21 17.64 1.16
N ILE A 149 -6.98 17.39 0.09
CA ILE A 149 -7.33 18.36 -0.95
C ILE A 149 -8.41 19.32 -0.44
N TYR A 150 -9.49 18.78 0.09
CA TYR A 150 -10.70 19.54 0.39
C TYR A 150 -10.78 20.01 1.83
N LEU A 151 -9.90 19.52 2.73
CA LEU A 151 -9.89 19.87 4.16
C LEU A 151 -11.31 19.80 4.75
N PHE A 152 -11.92 18.62 4.66
CA PHE A 152 -13.30 18.44 5.11
C PHE A 152 -13.47 18.81 6.58
N GLN A 153 -14.27 19.86 6.84
CA GLN A 153 -14.59 20.31 8.21
C GLN A 153 -15.87 19.63 8.77
N SER A 154 -16.52 18.79 7.94
CA SER A 154 -17.72 18.08 8.38
C SER A 154 -17.36 16.94 9.34
N ILE A 155 -17.93 16.97 10.53
CA ILE A 155 -17.75 15.92 11.54
C ILE A 155 -18.17 14.54 11.04
N VAL A 156 -19.20 14.47 10.18
CA VAL A 156 -19.68 13.22 9.59
C VAL A 156 -18.63 12.62 8.64
N ILE A 157 -17.97 13.44 7.84
CA ILE A 157 -16.94 12.98 6.91
C ILE A 157 -15.69 12.54 7.69
N SER A 158 -15.28 13.31 8.70
CA SER A 158 -14.16 12.93 9.56
C SER A 158 -14.40 11.58 10.25
N LEU A 159 -15.56 11.39 10.87
CA LEU A 159 -15.93 10.11 11.50
C LEU A 159 -15.99 8.95 10.49
N SER A 160 -16.41 9.23 9.25
CA SER A 160 -16.44 8.21 8.19
C SER A 160 -15.03 7.77 7.80
N ILE A 161 -14.07 8.69 7.73
CA ILE A 161 -12.65 8.40 7.46
C ILE A 161 -12.05 7.60 8.62
N ASP A 162 -12.32 8.00 9.87
CA ASP A 162 -11.86 7.31 11.07
C ASP A 162 -12.37 5.86 11.10
N LEU A 163 -13.66 5.67 10.84
CA LEU A 163 -14.27 4.34 10.77
C LEU A 163 -13.64 3.49 9.65
N PHE A 164 -13.41 4.10 8.49
CA PHE A 164 -12.80 3.39 7.37
C PHE A 164 -11.34 3.02 7.65
N CYS A 165 -10.58 3.89 8.31
CA CYS A 165 -9.24 3.61 8.83
C CYS A 165 -9.25 2.40 9.78
N LEU A 166 -10.19 2.39 10.74
CA LEU A 166 -10.35 1.30 11.71
C LEU A 166 -10.64 -0.03 11.01
N VAL A 167 -11.63 -0.05 10.11
CA VAL A 167 -12.00 -1.25 9.35
C VAL A 167 -10.82 -1.77 8.53
N THR A 168 -10.10 -0.88 7.85
CA THR A 168 -8.91 -1.25 7.06
C THR A 168 -7.82 -1.81 7.97
N CYS A 169 -7.59 -1.21 9.12
CA CYS A 169 -6.61 -1.69 10.10
C CYS A 169 -6.98 -3.09 10.63
N LEU A 170 -8.22 -3.29 11.08
CA LEU A 170 -8.69 -4.58 11.58
C LEU A 170 -8.59 -5.68 10.51
N LEU A 171 -9.01 -5.41 9.29
CA LEU A 171 -8.95 -6.36 8.18
C LEU A 171 -7.50 -6.74 7.85
N THR A 172 -6.60 -5.75 7.82
CA THR A 172 -5.18 -5.99 7.53
C THR A 172 -4.49 -6.76 8.65
N TRP A 173 -4.76 -6.45 9.92
CA TRP A 173 -4.23 -7.20 11.05
C TRP A 173 -4.80 -8.62 11.14
N TYR A 174 -6.09 -8.79 10.89
CA TYR A 174 -6.71 -10.13 10.84
C TYR A 174 -6.02 -11.03 9.80
N THR A 175 -5.82 -10.52 8.59
CA THR A 175 -5.07 -11.26 7.54
C THR A 175 -3.61 -11.47 7.90
N GLY A 176 -3.00 -10.53 8.64
CA GLY A 176 -1.63 -10.63 9.14
C GLY A 176 -1.44 -11.74 10.16
N MET A 177 -2.39 -11.90 11.09
CA MET A 177 -2.33 -12.96 12.11
C MET A 177 -2.22 -14.37 11.51
N GLN A 178 -2.87 -14.62 10.37
CA GLN A 178 -2.75 -15.90 9.68
C GLN A 178 -1.30 -16.20 9.24
N TYR A 179 -0.56 -15.19 8.82
CA TYR A 179 0.87 -15.34 8.47
C TYR A 179 1.74 -15.52 9.71
N ILE A 180 1.43 -14.83 10.80
CA ILE A 180 2.14 -14.97 12.08
C ILE A 180 2.02 -16.41 12.59
N PHE A 181 0.82 -16.97 12.64
CA PHE A 181 0.60 -18.35 13.08
C PHE A 181 1.34 -19.35 12.18
N LYS A 182 1.27 -19.18 10.86
CA LYS A 182 2.03 -20.04 9.93
C LYS A 182 3.54 -19.95 10.16
N ALA A 183 4.07 -18.76 10.40
CA ALA A 183 5.51 -18.56 10.67
C ALA A 183 5.93 -19.27 11.96
N PHE A 184 5.12 -19.20 13.02
CA PHE A 184 5.37 -19.93 14.27
C PHE A 184 5.32 -21.45 14.09
N ASP A 185 4.33 -21.97 13.36
CA ASP A 185 4.23 -23.39 13.07
C ASP A 185 5.44 -23.89 12.26
N THR A 186 5.90 -23.09 11.29
CA THR A 186 7.09 -23.43 10.48
C THR A 186 8.35 -23.42 11.33
N ALA A 187 8.50 -22.48 12.25
CA ALA A 187 9.66 -22.39 13.15
C ALA A 187 9.67 -23.49 14.22
N LYS A 188 8.50 -24.00 14.63
CA LYS A 188 8.39 -25.06 15.67
C LYS A 188 8.69 -26.46 15.12
N ASN A 189 8.54 -26.66 13.83
CA ASN A 189 8.74 -27.96 13.17
C ASN A 189 10.21 -28.18 12.73
N GLU A 190 11.11 -27.31 13.18
CA GLU A 190 12.58 -27.45 13.12
C GLU A 190 13.15 -27.88 14.45
#